data_7956c11c135d6bae622bbf95c376cc7e
#
_entry.id   7956c11c135d6bae622bbf95c376cc7e
#
_cell.length_a   1.000
_cell.length_b   1.000
_cell.length_c   1.000
_cell.angle_alpha   90.00
_cell.angle_beta   90.00
_cell.angle_gamma   90.00
#
_symmetry.space_group_name_H-M   'P 1'
#
loop_
_entity.id
_entity.type
_entity.pdbx_description
1 polymer ?
#
loop_
_entity_poly.entity_id
_entity_poly.type
_entity_poly.pdbx_seq_one_letter_code
_entity_poly.pdbx_strand_id
1 'polypeptide(L)'
;MPNHDWLPASVRARATDRRLKAGETLFRQGDSPVSFFEVTAGRVRLSRVDRAGREVVLHVAGPGETLAEASLYSDAYHCDAIASTATTLRAYPKPALLAAFGKDRKAAQAFTATLARQVMGLRTRIEQRNIRSARDRVRHYLAVNAEAGAVTLRGTLKDLAGELGLTHEALYRTLGALSRSGEIRRGRGRITLLRGRKV
;
A
#
# COMPACT_ATOMS: atom_id res chain seq x y z
N MET A 1 -2.86 -8.88 -11.41
CA MET A 1 -1.60 -9.12 -10.69
C MET A 1 -0.61 -8.07 -11.14
N PRO A 2 0.06 -7.31 -10.27
CA PRO A 2 1.15 -6.45 -10.71
C PRO A 2 2.24 -7.36 -11.27
N ASN A 3 2.49 -7.20 -12.55
CA ASN A 3 3.46 -8.00 -13.28
C ASN A 3 4.85 -7.36 -13.09
N HIS A 4 5.73 -7.99 -12.30
CA HIS A 4 7.11 -7.56 -12.13
C HIS A 4 8.04 -8.16 -13.20
N ASP A 5 7.48 -8.52 -14.38
CA ASP A 5 8.23 -9.04 -15.52
C ASP A 5 9.31 -8.06 -16.02
N TRP A 6 9.22 -6.79 -15.59
CA TRP A 6 10.24 -5.80 -15.86
C TRP A 6 11.55 -6.01 -15.10
N LEU A 7 11.54 -6.79 -14.00
CA LEU A 7 12.76 -7.11 -13.26
C LEU A 7 13.66 -8.02 -14.09
N PRO A 8 14.90 -7.61 -14.42
CA PRO A 8 15.83 -8.44 -15.17
C PRO A 8 16.08 -9.78 -14.50
N ALA A 9 16.24 -10.84 -15.30
CA ALA A 9 16.52 -12.19 -14.77
C ALA A 9 17.76 -12.23 -13.86
N SER A 10 18.81 -11.44 -14.19
CA SER A 10 20.01 -11.30 -13.37
C SER A 10 19.75 -10.69 -11.98
N VAL A 11 18.75 -9.82 -11.84
CA VAL A 11 18.34 -9.28 -10.54
C VAL A 11 17.48 -10.29 -9.80
N ARG A 12 16.53 -10.94 -10.49
CA ARG A 12 15.70 -12.00 -9.90
C ARG A 12 16.51 -13.14 -9.34
N ALA A 13 17.58 -13.54 -10.03
CA ALA A 13 18.50 -14.61 -9.57
C ALA A 13 19.27 -14.26 -8.28
N ARG A 14 19.35 -12.97 -7.92
CA ARG A 14 20.01 -12.49 -6.69
C ARG A 14 19.01 -12.17 -5.58
N ALA A 15 17.73 -12.42 -5.79
CA ALA A 15 16.72 -12.20 -4.79
C ALA A 15 16.85 -13.16 -3.62
N THR A 16 16.57 -12.68 -2.43
CA THR A 16 16.53 -13.49 -1.20
C THR A 16 15.16 -13.36 -0.55
N ASP A 17 14.67 -14.46 0.01
CA ASP A 17 13.41 -14.44 0.75
C ASP A 17 13.63 -13.91 2.17
N ARG A 18 12.72 -13.03 2.60
CA ARG A 18 12.67 -12.52 3.97
C ARG A 18 11.30 -12.87 4.56
N ARG A 19 11.31 -13.42 5.77
CA ARG A 19 10.11 -13.74 6.53
C ARG A 19 10.07 -12.89 7.78
N LEU A 20 8.93 -12.27 8.04
CA LEU A 20 8.69 -11.41 9.19
C LEU A 20 7.47 -11.88 9.95
N LYS A 21 7.55 -11.86 11.27
CA LYS A 21 6.39 -12.02 12.15
C LYS A 21 5.56 -10.72 12.14
N ALA A 22 4.30 -10.81 12.53
CA ALA A 22 3.48 -9.61 12.76
C ALA A 22 4.16 -8.70 13.81
N GLY A 23 4.23 -7.40 13.51
CA GLY A 23 4.91 -6.39 14.33
C GLY A 23 6.41 -6.27 14.10
N GLU A 24 7.04 -7.16 13.32
CA GLU A 24 8.47 -7.11 13.06
C GLU A 24 8.81 -6.02 12.03
N THR A 25 9.90 -5.29 12.30
CA THR A 25 10.38 -4.20 11.45
C THR A 25 11.21 -4.74 10.29
N LEU A 26 10.88 -4.32 9.06
CA LEU A 26 11.68 -4.59 7.86
C LEU A 26 12.84 -3.60 7.74
N PHE A 27 12.58 -2.31 7.90
CA PHE A 27 13.55 -1.21 7.95
C PHE A 27 12.97 -0.02 8.70
N ARG A 28 13.83 0.87 9.16
CA ARG A 28 13.46 2.11 9.88
C ARG A 28 13.74 3.34 9.03
N GLN A 29 13.01 4.41 9.29
CA GLN A 29 13.32 5.73 8.76
C GLN A 29 14.75 6.12 9.16
N GLY A 30 15.55 6.58 8.18
CA GLY A 30 16.94 6.96 8.37
C GLY A 30 17.97 5.84 8.13
N ASP A 31 17.55 4.57 8.13
CA ASP A 31 18.45 3.46 7.77
C ASP A 31 18.90 3.57 6.31
N SER A 32 20.12 3.11 6.01
CA SER A 32 20.65 3.05 4.64
C SER A 32 19.93 2.00 3.81
N PRO A 33 19.39 2.35 2.62
CA PRO A 33 18.67 1.42 1.77
C PRO A 33 19.61 0.40 1.12
N VAL A 34 19.42 -0.87 1.45
CA VAL A 34 20.23 -1.97 0.90
C VAL A 34 19.47 -2.81 -0.11
N SER A 35 18.15 -2.76 -0.10
CA SER A 35 17.29 -3.60 -0.95
C SER A 35 16.00 -2.88 -1.36
N PHE A 36 15.49 -3.32 -2.47
CA PHE A 36 14.13 -3.14 -2.94
C PHE A 36 13.34 -4.41 -2.61
N PHE A 37 12.07 -4.30 -2.30
CA PHE A 37 11.29 -5.44 -1.81
C PHE A 37 10.00 -5.63 -2.61
N GLU A 38 9.57 -6.89 -2.72
CA GLU A 38 8.27 -7.31 -3.22
C GLU A 38 7.58 -8.12 -2.13
N VAL A 39 6.35 -7.78 -1.78
CA VAL A 39 5.54 -8.58 -0.86
C VAL A 39 4.99 -9.78 -1.62
N THR A 40 5.34 -11.00 -1.20
CA THR A 40 4.81 -12.23 -1.80
C THR A 40 3.63 -12.80 -1.01
N ALA A 41 3.60 -12.58 0.31
CA ALA A 41 2.48 -12.94 1.18
C ALA A 41 2.44 -12.01 2.41
N GLY A 42 1.28 -11.85 3.00
CA GLY A 42 1.09 -10.98 4.16
C GLY A 42 0.97 -9.50 3.80
N ARG A 43 1.35 -8.60 4.73
CA ARG A 43 1.24 -7.14 4.54
C ARG A 43 2.31 -6.39 5.30
N VAL A 44 2.81 -5.31 4.69
CA VAL A 44 3.76 -4.37 5.30
C VAL A 44 3.14 -2.98 5.33
N ARG A 45 3.12 -2.37 6.51
CA ARG A 45 2.69 -1.00 6.73
C ARG A 45 3.89 -0.07 6.66
N LEU A 46 3.79 0.96 5.81
CA LEU A 46 4.72 2.09 5.77
C LEU A 46 4.14 3.21 6.60
N SER A 47 4.91 3.73 7.57
CA SER A 47 4.45 4.79 8.46
C SER A 47 5.56 5.76 8.84
N ARG A 48 5.15 6.91 9.34
CA ARG A 48 6.00 7.92 9.98
C ARG A 48 5.40 8.31 11.31
N VAL A 49 6.23 8.83 12.20
CA VAL A 49 5.78 9.48 13.42
C VAL A 49 5.72 10.98 13.18
N ASP A 50 4.59 11.62 13.48
CA ASP A 50 4.44 13.07 13.41
C ASP A 50 5.12 13.76 14.61
N ARG A 51 5.16 15.11 14.61
CA ARG A 51 5.76 15.90 15.69
C ARG A 51 5.09 15.71 17.05
N ALA A 52 3.86 15.20 17.08
CA ALA A 52 3.11 14.89 18.29
C ALA A 52 3.28 13.43 18.74
N GLY A 53 4.21 12.67 18.14
CA GLY A 53 4.46 11.27 18.46
C GLY A 53 3.41 10.30 17.92
N ARG A 54 2.51 10.73 17.03
CA ARG A 54 1.44 9.88 16.47
C ARG A 54 1.91 9.20 15.20
N GLU A 55 1.60 7.91 15.06
CA GLU A 55 1.85 7.16 13.83
C GLU A 55 0.94 7.66 12.69
N VAL A 56 1.55 8.03 11.58
CA VAL A 56 0.87 8.37 10.33
C VAL A 56 1.13 7.27 9.30
N VAL A 57 0.11 6.49 8.98
CA VAL A 57 0.20 5.45 7.96
C VAL A 57 0.21 6.08 6.58
N LEU A 58 1.27 5.80 5.83
CA LEU A 58 1.46 6.28 4.46
C LEU A 58 0.86 5.30 3.44
N HIS A 59 1.11 3.99 3.65
CA HIS A 59 0.68 2.92 2.77
C HIS A 59 0.67 1.58 3.50
N VAL A 60 -0.17 0.65 3.04
CA VAL A 60 -0.13 -0.77 3.43
C VAL A 60 0.03 -1.58 2.16
N ALA A 61 1.22 -2.12 1.97
CA ALA A 61 1.53 -2.97 0.83
C ALA A 61 1.09 -4.40 1.07
N GLY A 62 0.44 -4.99 0.08
CA GLY A 62 -0.01 -6.38 0.05
C GLY A 62 0.72 -7.23 -1.00
N PRO A 63 0.31 -8.50 -1.18
CA PRO A 63 0.92 -9.39 -2.16
C PRO A 63 0.96 -8.81 -3.57
N GLY A 64 2.13 -8.88 -4.21
CA GLY A 64 2.40 -8.34 -5.52
C GLY A 64 2.68 -6.84 -5.54
N GLU A 65 2.71 -6.14 -4.40
CA GLU A 65 3.14 -4.75 -4.32
C GLU A 65 4.62 -4.65 -3.92
N THR A 66 5.26 -3.57 -4.34
CA THR A 66 6.68 -3.30 -4.07
C THR A 66 6.86 -2.25 -2.98
N LEU A 67 8.04 -2.23 -2.40
CA LEU A 67 8.45 -1.32 -1.33
C LEU A 67 9.86 -0.80 -1.57
N ALA A 68 10.14 0.40 -1.08
CA ALA A 68 11.44 1.06 -1.13
C ALA A 68 11.87 1.51 -2.53
N GLU A 69 10.93 1.70 -3.46
CA GLU A 69 11.20 2.21 -4.81
C GLU A 69 11.88 3.59 -4.77
N ALA A 70 11.34 4.51 -3.96
CA ALA A 70 11.88 5.85 -3.79
C ALA A 70 13.29 5.85 -3.19
N SER A 71 13.61 4.81 -2.40
CA SER A 71 14.91 4.69 -1.72
C SER A 71 16.02 4.12 -2.59
N LEU A 72 15.71 3.69 -3.82
CA LEU A 72 16.75 3.26 -4.77
C LEU A 72 17.73 4.39 -5.11
N TYR A 73 17.25 5.63 -5.12
CA TYR A 73 18.04 6.83 -5.42
C TYR A 73 18.15 7.78 -4.21
N SER A 74 18.07 7.23 -3.00
CA SER A 74 18.21 7.95 -1.76
C SER A 74 19.25 7.27 -0.87
N ASP A 75 19.84 8.03 0.06
CA ASP A 75 20.82 7.54 1.04
C ASP A 75 20.15 6.98 2.30
N ALA A 76 18.84 7.25 2.47
CA ALA A 76 18.10 6.79 3.63
C ALA A 76 16.66 6.38 3.28
N TYR A 77 16.08 5.43 4.02
CA TYR A 77 14.66 5.19 3.99
C TYR A 77 13.89 6.39 4.57
N HIS A 78 12.81 6.78 3.94
CA HIS A 78 12.04 7.96 4.32
C HIS A 78 10.90 7.67 5.30
N CYS A 79 10.68 6.41 5.67
CA CYS A 79 9.64 5.96 6.60
C CYS A 79 10.03 4.61 7.22
N ASP A 80 9.31 4.19 8.25
CA ASP A 80 9.38 2.84 8.79
C ASP A 80 8.56 1.87 7.94
N ALA A 81 9.01 0.62 7.88
CA ALA A 81 8.27 -0.51 7.29
C ALA A 81 8.12 -1.62 8.32
N ILE A 82 6.88 -1.92 8.69
CA ILE A 82 6.54 -2.88 9.74
C ILE A 82 5.55 -3.91 9.19
N ALA A 83 5.80 -5.20 9.42
CA ALA A 83 4.90 -6.26 9.05
C ALA A 83 3.58 -6.17 9.84
N SER A 84 2.45 -5.93 9.18
CA SER A 84 1.13 -5.87 9.81
C SER A 84 0.56 -7.26 10.13
N THR A 85 1.02 -8.27 9.40
CA THR A 85 0.70 -9.69 9.58
C THR A 85 1.98 -10.50 9.41
N ALA A 86 1.96 -11.81 9.64
CA ALA A 86 3.04 -12.68 9.17
C ALA A 86 3.23 -12.47 7.66
N THR A 87 4.44 -12.10 7.25
CA THR A 87 4.73 -11.59 5.90
C THR A 87 5.94 -12.30 5.32
N THR A 88 5.86 -12.63 4.04
CA THR A 88 7.00 -13.07 3.23
C THR A 88 7.27 -12.03 2.15
N LEU A 89 8.54 -11.67 1.99
CA LEU A 89 9.01 -10.71 0.99
C LEU A 89 10.13 -11.34 0.18
N ARG A 90 10.27 -10.86 -1.04
CA ARG A 90 11.46 -11.06 -1.86
C ARG A 90 12.28 -9.78 -1.84
N ALA A 91 13.52 -9.87 -1.39
CA ALA A 91 14.46 -8.76 -1.31
C ALA A 91 15.40 -8.78 -2.49
N TYR A 92 15.49 -7.69 -3.23
CA TYR A 92 16.37 -7.52 -4.38
C TYR A 92 17.49 -6.54 -4.01
N PRO A 93 18.78 -6.90 -4.10
CA PRO A 93 19.87 -6.02 -3.72
C PRO A 93 19.87 -4.72 -4.54
N LYS A 94 19.85 -3.56 -3.86
CA LYS A 94 19.87 -2.22 -4.51
C LYS A 94 21.01 -2.08 -5.53
N PRO A 95 22.27 -2.46 -5.24
CA PRO A 95 23.34 -2.32 -6.22
C PRO A 95 23.12 -3.16 -7.48
N ALA A 96 22.56 -4.37 -7.37
CA ALA A 96 22.27 -5.21 -8.51
C ALA A 96 21.19 -4.62 -9.40
N LEU A 97 20.17 -4.02 -8.80
CA LEU A 97 19.07 -3.36 -9.53
C LEU A 97 19.58 -2.12 -10.27
N LEU A 98 20.34 -1.24 -9.59
CA LEU A 98 20.92 -0.06 -10.22
C LEU A 98 21.89 -0.41 -11.36
N ALA A 99 22.75 -1.43 -11.18
CA ALA A 99 23.63 -1.91 -12.24
C ALA A 99 22.86 -2.48 -13.44
N ALA A 100 21.71 -3.14 -13.18
CA ALA A 100 20.86 -3.65 -14.26
C ALA A 100 20.19 -2.48 -15.05
N PHE A 101 19.72 -1.44 -14.39
CA PHE A 101 19.16 -0.27 -15.06
C PHE A 101 20.18 0.48 -15.93
N GLY A 102 21.46 0.46 -15.55
CA GLY A 102 22.54 1.02 -16.38
C GLY A 102 22.80 0.23 -17.66
N LYS A 103 22.43 -1.05 -17.71
CA LYS A 103 22.68 -1.95 -18.85
C LYS A 103 21.44 -2.29 -19.66
N ASP A 104 20.26 -2.27 -19.05
CA ASP A 104 18.99 -2.63 -19.67
C ASP A 104 18.03 -1.42 -19.66
N ARG A 105 18.03 -0.71 -20.78
CA ARG A 105 17.15 0.46 -20.97
C ARG A 105 15.65 0.11 -20.85
N LYS A 106 15.25 -1.10 -21.28
CA LYS A 106 13.84 -1.53 -21.19
C LYS A 106 13.42 -1.71 -19.74
N ALA A 107 14.28 -2.31 -18.91
CA ALA A 107 14.03 -2.48 -17.48
C ALA A 107 13.94 -1.11 -16.78
N ALA A 108 14.85 -0.16 -17.09
CA ALA A 108 14.81 1.18 -16.54
C ALA A 108 13.50 1.93 -16.93
N GLN A 109 13.10 1.85 -18.21
CA GLN A 109 11.84 2.45 -18.68
C GLN A 109 10.60 1.82 -18.00
N ALA A 110 10.57 0.52 -17.84
CA ALA A 110 9.46 -0.17 -17.19
C ALA A 110 9.37 0.17 -15.68
N PHE A 111 10.51 0.34 -15.00
CA PHE A 111 10.58 0.87 -13.64
C PHE A 111 10.05 2.30 -13.58
N THR A 112 10.48 3.18 -14.49
CA THR A 112 9.98 4.56 -14.59
C THR A 112 8.47 4.60 -14.80
N ALA A 113 7.92 3.74 -15.67
CA ALA A 113 6.48 3.62 -15.88
C ALA A 113 5.75 3.15 -14.60
N THR A 114 6.39 2.31 -13.80
CA THR A 114 5.85 1.89 -12.49
C THR A 114 5.79 3.06 -11.51
N LEU A 115 6.87 3.83 -11.41
CA LEU A 115 6.89 5.05 -10.58
C LEU A 115 5.84 6.08 -11.03
N ALA A 116 5.66 6.27 -12.34
CA ALA A 116 4.63 7.17 -12.88
C ALA A 116 3.22 6.71 -12.44
N ARG A 117 2.91 5.41 -12.50
CA ARG A 117 1.64 4.88 -11.99
C ARG A 117 1.48 5.09 -10.48
N GLN A 118 2.55 4.92 -9.70
CA GLN A 118 2.52 5.20 -8.26
C GLN A 118 2.23 6.67 -7.97
N VAL A 119 2.83 7.60 -8.70
CA VAL A 119 2.55 9.04 -8.59
C VAL A 119 1.08 9.34 -8.86
N MET A 120 0.49 8.73 -9.91
CA MET A 120 -0.96 8.87 -10.18
C MET A 120 -1.80 8.33 -9.02
N GLY A 121 -1.47 7.16 -8.48
CA GLY A 121 -2.15 6.59 -7.32
C GLY A 121 -2.05 7.48 -6.07
N LEU A 122 -0.89 8.09 -5.83
CA LEU A 122 -0.70 9.04 -4.73
C LEU A 122 -1.57 10.30 -4.90
N ARG A 123 -1.72 10.83 -6.13
CA ARG A 123 -2.62 11.96 -6.42
C ARG A 123 -4.07 11.61 -6.09
N THR A 124 -4.55 10.44 -6.49
CA THR A 124 -5.89 9.95 -6.14
C THR A 124 -6.07 9.83 -4.62
N ARG A 125 -5.06 9.37 -3.87
CA ARG A 125 -5.12 9.33 -2.39
C ARG A 125 -5.17 10.72 -1.77
N ILE A 126 -4.43 11.69 -2.32
CA ILE A 126 -4.49 13.11 -1.88
C ILE A 126 -5.88 13.67 -2.12
N GLU A 127 -6.46 13.45 -3.30
CA GLU A 127 -7.83 13.84 -3.62
C GLU A 127 -8.83 13.26 -2.61
N GLN A 128 -8.75 11.95 -2.33
CA GLN A 128 -9.59 11.29 -1.34
C GLN A 128 -9.47 11.92 0.05
N ARG A 129 -8.25 12.24 0.50
CA ARG A 129 -8.03 12.88 1.80
C ARG A 129 -8.58 14.30 1.89
N ASN A 130 -8.67 15.01 0.77
CA ASN A 130 -9.25 16.36 0.70
C ASN A 130 -10.78 16.36 0.79
N ILE A 131 -11.46 15.23 0.63
CA ILE A 131 -12.91 15.11 0.86
C ILE A 131 -13.16 15.33 2.36
N ARG A 132 -13.86 16.42 2.71
CA ARG A 132 -14.05 16.85 4.13
C ARG A 132 -14.88 15.85 4.94
N SER A 133 -15.99 15.38 4.37
CA SER A 133 -16.91 14.45 5.03
C SER A 133 -16.31 13.05 5.11
N ALA A 134 -16.22 12.46 6.30
CA ALA A 134 -15.80 11.07 6.49
C ALA A 134 -16.70 10.09 5.70
N ARG A 135 -18.02 10.38 5.63
CA ARG A 135 -19.00 9.58 4.89
C ARG A 135 -18.71 9.61 3.39
N ASP A 136 -18.47 10.79 2.82
CA ASP A 136 -18.22 10.93 1.40
C ASP A 136 -16.86 10.40 1.02
N ARG A 137 -15.86 10.51 1.90
CA ARG A 137 -14.53 9.90 1.73
C ARG A 137 -14.62 8.40 1.66
N VAL A 138 -15.38 7.77 2.57
CA VAL A 138 -15.60 6.31 2.55
C VAL A 138 -16.39 5.89 1.31
N ARG A 139 -17.44 6.64 0.93
CA ARG A 139 -18.21 6.37 -0.30
C ARG A 139 -17.32 6.42 -1.55
N HIS A 140 -16.51 7.48 -1.66
CA HIS A 140 -15.60 7.66 -2.78
C HIS A 140 -14.60 6.51 -2.87
N TYR A 141 -13.97 6.15 -1.73
CA TYR A 141 -13.06 4.99 -1.67
C TYR A 141 -13.74 3.71 -2.14
N LEU A 142 -14.94 3.44 -1.65
CA LEU A 142 -15.69 2.24 -2.03
C LEU A 142 -16.05 2.25 -3.52
N ALA A 143 -16.45 3.39 -4.08
CA ALA A 143 -16.79 3.51 -5.50
C ALA A 143 -15.57 3.28 -6.42
N VAL A 144 -14.41 3.86 -6.07
CA VAL A 144 -13.18 3.75 -6.87
C VAL A 144 -12.57 2.35 -6.80
N ASN A 145 -12.67 1.66 -5.65
CA ASN A 145 -12.01 0.37 -5.43
C ASN A 145 -12.95 -0.83 -5.57
N ALA A 146 -14.21 -0.62 -5.98
CA ALA A 146 -15.16 -1.71 -6.15
C ALA A 146 -14.89 -2.51 -7.43
N GLU A 147 -14.67 -3.82 -7.28
CA GLU A 147 -14.65 -4.78 -8.36
C GLU A 147 -15.92 -5.64 -8.26
N ALA A 148 -16.69 -5.71 -9.33
CA ALA A 148 -18.00 -6.38 -9.35
C ALA A 148 -18.92 -5.96 -8.19
N GLY A 149 -18.96 -4.65 -7.87
CA GLY A 149 -19.82 -4.09 -6.83
C GLY A 149 -19.39 -4.37 -5.39
N ALA A 150 -18.16 -4.81 -5.15
CA ALA A 150 -17.65 -5.00 -3.81
C ALA A 150 -16.16 -4.66 -3.69
N VAL A 151 -15.77 -4.23 -2.49
CA VAL A 151 -14.38 -3.97 -2.13
C VAL A 151 -13.89 -5.08 -1.21
N THR A 152 -12.83 -5.78 -1.60
CA THR A 152 -12.09 -6.68 -0.71
C THR A 152 -11.07 -5.86 0.06
N LEU A 153 -11.14 -5.89 1.38
CA LEU A 153 -10.22 -5.14 2.24
C LEU A 153 -8.80 -5.70 2.09
N ARG A 154 -7.86 -4.83 1.76
CA ARG A 154 -6.44 -5.18 1.64
C ARG A 154 -5.72 -5.31 2.98
N GLY A 155 -6.43 -5.10 4.10
CA GLY A 155 -5.89 -5.13 5.44
C GLY A 155 -6.98 -5.16 6.50
N THR A 156 -6.63 -4.68 7.69
CA THR A 156 -7.56 -4.46 8.77
C THR A 156 -8.37 -3.18 8.55
N LEU A 157 -9.48 -3.02 9.27
CA LEU A 157 -10.19 -1.73 9.27
C LEU A 157 -9.35 -0.59 9.87
N LYS A 158 -8.36 -0.90 10.71
CA LYS A 158 -7.41 0.08 11.22
C LYS A 158 -6.49 0.58 10.09
N ASP A 159 -6.03 -0.31 9.22
CA ASP A 159 -5.22 0.04 8.06
C ASP A 159 -6.03 0.91 7.08
N LEU A 160 -7.29 0.54 6.81
CA LEU A 160 -8.19 1.34 5.98
C LEU A 160 -8.48 2.72 6.58
N ALA A 161 -8.66 2.82 7.90
CA ALA A 161 -8.83 4.10 8.57
C ALA A 161 -7.60 5.01 8.35
N GLY A 162 -6.39 4.46 8.53
CA GLY A 162 -5.14 5.17 8.27
C GLY A 162 -4.99 5.59 6.80
N GLU A 163 -5.34 4.74 5.85
CA GLU A 163 -5.33 5.04 4.42
C GLU A 163 -6.25 6.21 4.08
N LEU A 164 -7.46 6.23 4.69
CA LEU A 164 -8.45 7.29 4.50
C LEU A 164 -8.19 8.54 5.35
N GLY A 165 -7.18 8.56 6.22
CA GLY A 165 -6.93 9.65 7.16
C GLY A 165 -8.09 9.85 8.15
N LEU A 166 -8.66 8.75 8.63
CA LEU A 166 -9.71 8.71 9.64
C LEU A 166 -9.20 8.01 10.90
N THR A 167 -9.80 8.33 12.05
CA THR A 167 -9.64 7.46 13.22
C THR A 167 -10.40 6.15 13.03
N HIS A 168 -9.99 5.10 13.72
CA HIS A 168 -10.68 3.82 13.65
C HIS A 168 -12.16 3.94 14.05
N GLU A 169 -12.47 4.74 15.09
CA GLU A 169 -13.82 4.99 15.55
C GLU A 169 -14.66 5.74 14.52
N ALA A 170 -14.06 6.76 13.85
CA ALA A 170 -14.74 7.52 12.79
C ALA A 170 -15.09 6.63 11.61
N LEU A 171 -14.16 5.76 11.18
CA LEU A 171 -14.43 4.77 10.14
C LEU A 171 -15.53 3.80 10.54
N TYR A 172 -15.46 3.23 11.76
CA TYR A 172 -16.47 2.29 12.26
C TYR A 172 -17.87 2.89 12.31
N ARG A 173 -18.00 4.13 12.84
CA ARG A 173 -19.26 4.89 12.84
C ARG A 173 -19.80 5.10 11.43
N THR A 174 -18.91 5.49 10.52
CA THR A 174 -19.28 5.77 9.12
C THR A 174 -19.77 4.52 8.41
N LEU A 175 -19.04 3.41 8.51
CA LEU A 175 -19.45 2.15 7.92
C LEU A 175 -20.75 1.60 8.54
N GLY A 176 -20.94 1.80 9.85
CA GLY A 176 -22.19 1.46 10.53
C GLY A 176 -23.36 2.29 10.02
N ALA A 177 -23.18 3.59 9.81
CA ALA A 177 -24.21 4.47 9.24
C ALA A 177 -24.58 4.09 7.80
N LEU A 178 -23.58 3.83 6.94
CA LEU A 178 -23.77 3.37 5.56
C LEU A 178 -24.46 2.00 5.48
N SER A 179 -24.20 1.12 6.44
CA SER A 179 -24.86 -0.19 6.53
C SER A 179 -26.34 -0.04 6.94
N ARG A 180 -26.62 0.81 7.94
CA ARG A 180 -28.02 1.08 8.38
C ARG A 180 -28.85 1.79 7.33
N SER A 181 -28.23 2.66 6.51
CA SER A 181 -28.91 3.31 5.38
C SER A 181 -29.08 2.40 4.16
N GLY A 182 -28.62 1.14 4.21
CA GLY A 182 -28.76 0.20 3.12
C GLY A 182 -27.84 0.47 1.93
N GLU A 183 -26.84 1.33 2.08
CA GLU A 183 -25.90 1.67 1.00
C GLU A 183 -24.81 0.59 0.82
N ILE A 184 -24.45 -0.08 1.91
CA ILE A 184 -23.45 -1.14 1.92
C ILE A 184 -23.91 -2.34 2.74
N ARG A 185 -23.33 -3.51 2.44
CA ARG A 185 -23.38 -4.69 3.31
C ARG A 185 -21.94 -5.06 3.69
N ARG A 186 -21.72 -5.27 4.99
CA ARG A 186 -20.40 -5.69 5.52
C ARG A 186 -20.35 -7.21 5.65
N GLY A 187 -19.26 -7.80 5.17
CA GLY A 187 -18.91 -9.19 5.36
C GLY A 187 -17.49 -9.33 5.92
N ARG A 188 -17.04 -10.56 6.13
CA ARG A 188 -15.69 -10.84 6.63
C ARG A 188 -14.66 -10.43 5.56
N GLY A 189 -13.93 -9.33 5.81
CA GLY A 189 -12.91 -8.79 4.88
C GLY A 189 -13.46 -8.22 3.56
N ARG A 190 -14.79 -8.01 3.43
CA ARG A 190 -15.43 -7.51 2.21
C ARG A 190 -16.55 -6.52 2.53
N ILE A 191 -16.66 -5.48 1.71
CA ILE A 191 -17.74 -4.50 1.76
C ILE A 191 -18.42 -4.50 0.40
N THR A 192 -19.71 -4.85 0.35
CA THR A 192 -20.52 -4.87 -0.87
C THR A 192 -21.30 -3.57 -0.96
N LEU A 193 -21.22 -2.90 -2.11
CA LEU A 193 -22.07 -1.76 -2.44
C LEU A 193 -23.46 -2.29 -2.80
N LEU A 194 -24.47 -1.79 -2.13
CA LEU A 194 -25.86 -2.06 -2.47
C LEU A 194 -26.31 -0.94 -3.43
N ARG A 195 -26.90 -1.30 -4.57
CA ARG A 195 -27.48 -0.30 -5.46
C ARG A 195 -28.57 0.42 -4.65
N GLY A 196 -28.37 1.68 -4.33
CA GLY A 196 -29.39 2.49 -3.69
C GLY A 196 -30.67 2.41 -4.53
N ARG A 197 -31.80 2.12 -3.90
CA ARG A 197 -33.11 2.39 -4.49
C ARG A 197 -33.06 3.87 -4.88
N LYS A 198 -33.12 4.17 -6.18
CA LYS A 198 -33.48 5.49 -6.66
C LYS A 198 -34.85 5.78 -6.05
N VAL A 199 -34.93 6.73 -5.16
CA VAL A 199 -36.17 7.38 -4.79
C VAL A 199 -36.53 8.33 -5.88
#